data_bbc02da859a30311214774b7412e5b64
#
_entry.id   bbc02da859a30311214774b7412e5b64
#
_cell.length_a   1.000
_cell.length_b   1.000
_cell.length_c   1.000
_cell.angle_alpha   90.00
_cell.angle_beta   90.00
_cell.angle_gamma   90.00
#
_symmetry.space_group_name_H-M   'P 1'
#
loop_
_entity.id
_entity.type
_entity.pdbx_description
1 polymer ?
#
loop_
_entity_poly.entity_id
_entity_poly.type
_entity_poly.pdbx_seq_one_letter_code
_entity_poly.pdbx_strand_id
1 'polypeptide(L)'
;MGIFDFLKKKELVPYDKIYKELDIFTATSLAMPKMNNPFLLDNKSKHPMIFGYFMGVLEYMAQAYNLDKKDQDTIQIHYVLHNFANNDDAYAAELVQYCDEIKNRDDVSNYSLRGKLAMKKWKAGGPMAEYAPMGLIRILND
;
A
#
# COMPACT_ATOMS: atom_id res chain seq x y z
N MET A 1 32.58 0.29 -16.12
CA MET A 1 31.93 0.63 -14.85
C MET A 1 30.41 0.42 -14.89
N GLY A 2 29.75 0.70 -16.00
CA GLY A 2 28.28 0.64 -16.08
C GLY A 2 27.63 -0.69 -15.72
N ILE A 3 28.25 -1.82 -16.10
CA ILE A 3 27.67 -3.14 -15.81
C ILE A 3 27.69 -3.45 -14.31
N PHE A 4 28.80 -3.18 -13.63
CA PHE A 4 28.89 -3.43 -12.19
C PHE A 4 28.02 -2.48 -11.38
N ASP A 5 27.95 -1.20 -11.77
CA ASP A 5 27.08 -0.22 -11.12
C ASP A 5 25.61 -0.57 -11.32
N PHE A 6 25.24 -1.07 -12.51
CA PHE A 6 23.90 -1.52 -12.80
C PHE A 6 23.52 -2.74 -11.93
N LEU A 7 24.41 -3.74 -11.83
CA LEU A 7 24.19 -4.93 -11.00
C LEU A 7 24.10 -4.54 -9.52
N LYS A 8 24.94 -3.65 -9.03
CA LYS A 8 24.87 -3.13 -7.66
C LYS A 8 23.56 -2.44 -7.38
N LYS A 9 23.05 -1.59 -8.28
CA LYS A 9 21.77 -0.92 -8.12
C LYS A 9 20.62 -1.93 -8.05
N LYS A 10 20.67 -3.00 -8.86
CA LYS A 10 19.66 -4.04 -8.87
C LYS A 10 19.65 -4.88 -7.60
N GLU A 11 20.83 -5.12 -7.02
CA GLU A 11 20.99 -5.87 -5.77
C GLU A 11 20.64 -5.03 -4.53
N LEU A 12 20.47 -3.71 -4.70
CA LEU A 12 20.27 -2.77 -3.59
C LEU A 12 18.83 -2.38 -3.34
N VAL A 13 17.83 -3.12 -3.88
CA VAL A 13 16.43 -2.89 -3.50
C VAL A 13 16.27 -3.24 -2.02
N PRO A 14 15.95 -2.26 -1.15
CA PRO A 14 15.90 -2.51 0.28
C PRO A 14 14.54 -3.08 0.68
N TYR A 15 14.30 -4.34 0.34
CA TYR A 15 13.02 -5.01 0.59
C TYR A 15 12.56 -4.90 2.04
N ASP A 16 13.45 -5.21 3.00
CA ASP A 16 13.09 -5.19 4.42
C ASP A 16 12.66 -3.81 4.88
N LYS A 17 13.35 -2.77 4.43
CA LYS A 17 12.99 -1.38 4.73
C LYS A 17 11.64 -1.02 4.13
N ILE A 18 11.40 -1.40 2.89
CA ILE A 18 10.13 -1.14 2.19
C ILE A 18 8.98 -1.85 2.92
N TYR A 19 9.14 -3.12 3.25
CA TYR A 19 8.13 -3.88 3.98
C TYR A 19 7.83 -3.26 5.34
N LYS A 20 8.87 -2.86 6.08
CA LYS A 20 8.69 -2.23 7.39
C LYS A 20 7.92 -0.91 7.28
N GLU A 21 8.26 -0.07 6.31
CA GLU A 21 7.57 1.19 6.10
C GLU A 21 6.10 0.97 5.71
N LEU A 22 5.85 0.03 4.82
CA LEU A 22 4.49 -0.33 4.41
C LEU A 22 3.68 -0.89 5.58
N ASP A 23 4.27 -1.77 6.38
CA ASP A 23 3.58 -2.39 7.52
C ASP A 23 3.21 -1.36 8.56
N ILE A 24 4.13 -0.45 8.91
CA ILE A 24 3.88 0.60 9.90
C ILE A 24 2.80 1.56 9.39
N PHE A 25 2.92 2.04 8.16
CA PHE A 25 1.93 2.97 7.59
C PHE A 25 0.55 2.33 7.53
N THR A 26 0.46 1.08 7.09
CA THR A 26 -0.81 0.36 6.97
C THR A 26 -1.45 0.10 8.32
N ALA A 27 -0.69 -0.40 9.28
CA ALA A 27 -1.19 -0.63 10.64
C ALA A 27 -1.71 0.67 11.27
N THR A 28 -0.97 1.76 11.11
CA THR A 28 -1.38 3.06 11.63
C THR A 28 -2.65 3.57 10.92
N SER A 29 -2.72 3.41 9.60
CA SER A 29 -3.89 3.83 8.81
C SER A 29 -5.16 3.06 9.18
N LEU A 30 -5.04 1.78 9.54
CA LEU A 30 -6.17 0.91 9.86
C LEU A 30 -6.54 0.93 11.35
N ALA A 31 -5.69 1.47 12.22
CA ALA A 31 -5.88 1.39 13.66
C ALA A 31 -7.24 1.96 14.11
N MET A 32 -7.52 3.22 13.81
CA MET A 32 -8.79 3.84 14.18
C MET A 32 -9.98 3.27 13.43
N PRO A 33 -9.91 3.07 12.10
CA PRO A 33 -11.02 2.41 11.41
C PRO A 33 -11.40 1.04 11.98
N LYS A 34 -10.42 0.24 12.36
CA LYS A 34 -10.69 -1.08 12.98
C LYS A 34 -11.25 -0.96 14.39
N MET A 35 -10.86 0.05 15.15
CA MET A 35 -11.46 0.33 16.46
C MET A 35 -12.94 0.64 16.33
N ASN A 36 -13.32 1.43 15.33
CA ASN A 36 -14.70 1.79 15.07
C ASN A 36 -15.51 0.60 14.49
N ASN A 37 -14.85 -0.24 13.71
CA ASN A 37 -15.47 -1.42 13.08
C ASN A 37 -14.45 -2.57 13.04
N PRO A 38 -14.45 -3.47 14.05
CA PRO A 38 -13.50 -4.60 14.09
C PRO A 38 -13.57 -5.53 12.89
N PHE A 39 -14.71 -5.57 12.20
CA PHE A 39 -14.93 -6.41 11.01
C PHE A 39 -14.78 -5.63 9.70
N LEU A 40 -14.10 -4.50 9.72
CA LEU A 40 -13.94 -3.62 8.55
C LEU A 40 -13.43 -4.37 7.32
N LEU A 41 -12.39 -5.20 7.49
CA LEU A 41 -11.78 -5.92 6.37
C LEU A 41 -12.66 -7.03 5.80
N ASP A 42 -13.70 -7.45 6.53
CA ASP A 42 -14.68 -8.42 6.05
C ASP A 42 -15.83 -7.75 5.30
N ASN A 43 -15.94 -6.43 5.35
CA ASN A 43 -17.00 -5.69 4.67
C ASN A 43 -16.59 -5.40 3.22
N LYS A 44 -17.08 -6.23 2.31
CA LYS A 44 -16.73 -6.14 0.89
C LYS A 44 -17.14 -4.81 0.25
N SER A 45 -18.15 -4.13 0.77
CA SER A 45 -18.56 -2.82 0.25
C SER A 45 -17.50 -1.74 0.46
N LYS A 46 -16.62 -1.93 1.43
CA LYS A 46 -15.51 -1.01 1.74
C LYS A 46 -14.21 -1.37 1.03
N HIS A 47 -14.13 -2.53 0.40
CA HIS A 47 -12.90 -2.99 -0.25
C HIS A 47 -12.39 -2.03 -1.34
N PRO A 48 -13.22 -1.45 -2.22
CA PRO A 48 -12.70 -0.50 -3.22
C PRO A 48 -11.98 0.69 -2.58
N MET A 49 -12.51 1.22 -1.49
CA MET A 49 -11.90 2.34 -0.77
C MET A 49 -10.57 1.93 -0.15
N ILE A 50 -10.56 0.82 0.59
CA ILE A 50 -9.39 0.33 1.33
C ILE A 50 -8.28 -0.07 0.36
N PHE A 51 -8.59 -0.97 -0.57
CA PHE A 51 -7.58 -1.47 -1.50
C PHE A 51 -7.17 -0.42 -2.53
N GLY A 52 -8.09 0.44 -2.96
CA GLY A 52 -7.75 1.57 -3.81
C GLY A 52 -6.73 2.49 -3.13
N TYR A 53 -6.99 2.85 -1.90
CA TYR A 53 -6.09 3.69 -1.09
C TYR A 53 -4.68 3.06 -0.98
N PHE A 54 -4.61 1.79 -0.59
CA PHE A 54 -3.31 1.14 -0.41
C PHE A 54 -2.59 0.81 -1.71
N MET A 55 -3.31 0.64 -2.83
CA MET A 55 -2.66 0.57 -4.14
C MET A 55 -1.90 1.87 -4.47
N GLY A 56 -2.47 3.01 -4.09
CA GLY A 56 -1.77 4.30 -4.21
C GLY A 56 -0.52 4.37 -3.36
N VAL A 57 -0.58 3.84 -2.14
CA VAL A 57 0.59 3.74 -1.25
C VAL A 57 1.70 2.91 -1.91
N LEU A 58 1.34 1.76 -2.47
CA LEU A 58 2.30 0.91 -3.19
C LEU A 58 2.89 1.62 -4.43
N GLU A 59 2.05 2.35 -5.15
CA GLU A 59 2.50 3.12 -6.32
C GLU A 59 3.54 4.18 -5.93
N TYR A 60 3.30 4.89 -4.83
CA TYR A 60 4.27 5.85 -4.33
C TYR A 60 5.61 5.16 -4.00
N MET A 61 5.55 4.02 -3.32
CA MET A 61 6.76 3.27 -2.96
C MET A 61 7.53 2.80 -4.19
N ALA A 62 6.80 2.34 -5.23
CA ALA A 62 7.41 1.94 -6.48
C ALA A 62 8.17 3.09 -7.14
N GLN A 63 7.61 4.29 -7.11
CA GLN A 63 8.24 5.48 -7.66
C GLN A 63 9.42 5.94 -6.79
N ALA A 64 9.23 5.99 -5.48
CA ALA A 64 10.25 6.47 -4.53
C ALA A 64 11.51 5.60 -4.55
N TYR A 65 11.36 4.30 -4.71
CA TYR A 65 12.47 3.34 -4.73
C TYR A 65 12.86 2.89 -6.14
N ASN A 66 12.24 3.46 -7.17
CA ASN A 66 12.53 3.16 -8.58
C ASN A 66 12.45 1.65 -8.87
N LEU A 67 11.34 1.03 -8.47
CA LEU A 67 11.14 -0.41 -8.58
C LEU A 67 10.71 -0.81 -9.99
N ASP A 68 11.28 -1.89 -10.53
CA ASP A 68 10.82 -2.48 -11.77
C ASP A 68 9.53 -3.29 -11.54
N LYS A 69 8.93 -3.79 -12.62
CA LYS A 69 7.66 -4.51 -12.54
C LYS A 69 7.76 -5.77 -11.66
N LYS A 70 8.87 -6.50 -11.76
CA LYS A 70 9.09 -7.72 -10.98
C LYS A 70 9.16 -7.41 -9.48
N ASP A 71 9.89 -6.37 -9.10
CA ASP A 71 10.00 -5.94 -7.71
C ASP A 71 8.66 -5.44 -7.18
N GLN A 72 7.91 -4.69 -7.98
CA GLN A 72 6.57 -4.24 -7.62
C GLN A 72 5.64 -5.40 -7.34
N ASP A 73 5.63 -6.42 -8.21
CA ASP A 73 4.77 -7.60 -8.04
C ASP A 73 5.17 -8.40 -6.79
N THR A 74 6.46 -8.56 -6.56
CA THR A 74 6.97 -9.24 -5.37
C THR A 74 6.55 -8.54 -4.09
N ILE A 75 6.69 -7.22 -4.06
CA ILE A 75 6.32 -6.40 -2.90
C ILE A 75 4.81 -6.41 -2.69
N GLN A 76 4.02 -6.29 -3.75
CA GLN A 76 2.57 -6.31 -3.64
C GLN A 76 2.06 -7.61 -3.03
N ILE A 77 2.54 -8.74 -3.51
CA ILE A 77 2.08 -10.04 -3.01
C ILE A 77 2.45 -10.23 -1.54
N HIS A 78 3.68 -9.89 -1.17
CA HIS A 78 4.14 -9.96 0.22
C HIS A 78 3.31 -9.03 1.12
N TYR A 79 3.08 -7.81 0.67
CA TYR A 79 2.32 -6.80 1.39
C TYR A 79 0.88 -7.25 1.66
N VAL A 80 0.21 -7.74 0.63
CA VAL A 80 -1.18 -8.22 0.74
C VAL A 80 -1.25 -9.45 1.63
N LEU A 81 -0.32 -10.38 1.48
CA LEU A 81 -0.26 -11.61 2.26
C LEU A 81 -0.20 -11.31 3.76
N HIS A 82 0.69 -10.41 4.16
CA HIS A 82 0.91 -10.10 5.58
C HIS A 82 -0.12 -9.15 6.18
N ASN A 83 -0.60 -8.17 5.42
CA ASN A 83 -1.44 -7.12 5.97
C ASN A 83 -2.94 -7.40 5.85
N PHE A 84 -3.36 -8.22 4.88
CA PHE A 84 -4.78 -8.38 4.57
C PHE A 84 -5.23 -9.84 4.49
N ALA A 85 -4.34 -10.79 4.27
CA ALA A 85 -4.71 -12.17 4.00
C ALA A 85 -4.33 -13.16 5.12
N ASN A 86 -3.84 -12.70 6.27
CA ASN A 86 -3.43 -13.56 7.39
C ASN A 86 -2.49 -14.69 6.98
N ASN A 87 -1.56 -14.40 6.06
CA ASN A 87 -0.60 -15.37 5.51
C ASN A 87 -1.25 -16.54 4.75
N ASP A 88 -2.47 -16.35 4.27
CA ASP A 88 -3.17 -17.32 3.41
C ASP A 88 -2.84 -16.98 1.95
N ASP A 89 -2.05 -17.83 1.29
CA ASP A 89 -1.57 -17.63 -0.07
C ASP A 89 -2.73 -17.54 -1.08
N ALA A 90 -3.72 -18.41 -0.94
CA ALA A 90 -4.88 -18.43 -1.85
C ALA A 90 -5.69 -17.13 -1.73
N TYR A 91 -5.94 -16.68 -0.52
CA TYR A 91 -6.67 -15.43 -0.30
C TYR A 91 -5.87 -14.21 -0.76
N ALA A 92 -4.55 -14.21 -0.53
CA ALA A 92 -3.69 -13.14 -1.04
C ALA A 92 -3.76 -13.03 -2.57
N ALA A 93 -3.74 -14.16 -3.28
CA ALA A 93 -3.88 -14.19 -4.73
C ALA A 93 -5.22 -13.63 -5.19
N GLU A 94 -6.32 -13.97 -4.50
CA GLU A 94 -7.64 -13.41 -4.79
C GLU A 94 -7.67 -11.90 -4.61
N LEU A 95 -7.07 -11.39 -3.55
CA LEU A 95 -7.03 -9.95 -3.27
C LEU A 95 -6.18 -9.20 -4.30
N VAL A 96 -5.04 -9.76 -4.72
CA VAL A 96 -4.21 -9.15 -5.76
C VAL A 96 -4.99 -9.09 -7.08
N GLN A 97 -5.69 -10.15 -7.43
CA GLN A 97 -6.55 -10.17 -8.62
C GLN A 97 -7.66 -9.14 -8.52
N TYR A 98 -8.30 -9.03 -7.37
CA TYR A 98 -9.33 -8.03 -7.11
C TYR A 98 -8.80 -6.62 -7.32
N CYS A 99 -7.62 -6.30 -6.79
CA CYS A 99 -6.97 -5.01 -6.99
C CYS A 99 -6.75 -4.72 -8.48
N ASP A 100 -6.31 -5.72 -9.24
CA ASP A 100 -6.09 -5.58 -10.67
C ASP A 100 -7.40 -5.30 -11.43
N GLU A 101 -8.49 -5.93 -11.00
CA GLU A 101 -9.81 -5.74 -11.62
C GLU A 101 -10.38 -4.34 -11.39
N ILE A 102 -10.16 -3.74 -10.20
CA ILE A 102 -10.76 -2.45 -9.83
C ILE A 102 -9.88 -1.24 -10.16
N LYS A 103 -8.61 -1.42 -10.47
CA LYS A 103 -7.61 -0.33 -10.56
C LYS A 103 -7.96 0.77 -11.56
N ASN A 104 -8.75 0.47 -12.58
CA ASN A 104 -9.12 1.43 -13.63
C ASN A 104 -10.47 2.11 -13.39
N ARG A 105 -11.14 1.81 -12.28
CA ARG A 105 -12.40 2.48 -11.91
C ARG A 105 -12.11 3.92 -11.47
N ASP A 106 -12.98 4.85 -11.84
CA ASP A 106 -12.81 6.28 -11.52
C ASP A 106 -12.78 6.53 -10.01
N ASP A 107 -13.67 5.87 -9.25
CA ASP A 107 -13.69 5.99 -7.79
C ASP A 107 -12.39 5.49 -7.16
N VAL A 108 -11.88 4.35 -7.63
CA VAL A 108 -10.65 3.73 -7.15
C VAL A 108 -9.44 4.60 -7.48
N SER A 109 -9.40 5.21 -8.66
CA SER A 109 -8.32 6.14 -9.05
C SER A 109 -8.23 7.30 -8.06
N ASN A 110 -9.36 7.81 -7.60
CA ASN A 110 -9.40 8.89 -6.61
C ASN A 110 -8.87 8.41 -5.25
N TYR A 111 -9.29 7.24 -4.78
CA TYR A 111 -8.78 6.67 -3.52
C TYR A 111 -7.28 6.40 -3.61
N SER A 112 -6.82 5.89 -4.74
CA SER A 112 -5.42 5.62 -5.00
C SER A 112 -4.57 6.89 -4.95
N LEU A 113 -5.03 7.97 -5.57
CA LEU A 113 -4.34 9.26 -5.49
C LEU A 113 -4.22 9.74 -4.04
N ARG A 114 -5.27 9.61 -3.26
CA ARG A 114 -5.26 10.01 -1.84
C ARG A 114 -4.26 9.18 -1.02
N GLY A 115 -4.20 7.88 -1.26
CA GLY A 115 -3.21 7.00 -0.62
C GLY A 115 -1.78 7.35 -0.99
N LYS A 116 -1.54 7.60 -2.26
CA LYS A 116 -0.24 8.02 -2.77
C LYS A 116 0.23 9.31 -2.11
N LEU A 117 -0.63 10.32 -2.04
CA LEU A 117 -0.31 11.60 -1.41
C LEU A 117 -0.07 11.46 0.10
N ALA A 118 -0.84 10.61 0.77
CA ALA A 118 -0.68 10.36 2.20
C ALA A 118 0.69 9.72 2.49
N MET A 119 1.08 8.72 1.72
CA MET A 119 2.39 8.08 1.88
C MET A 119 3.52 9.05 1.60
N LYS A 120 3.37 9.87 0.58
CA LYS A 120 4.35 10.90 0.25
C LYS A 120 4.56 11.86 1.42
N LYS A 121 3.49 12.34 2.04
CA LYS A 121 3.54 13.23 3.21
C LYS A 121 4.21 12.55 4.40
N TRP A 122 3.86 11.30 4.65
CA TRP A 122 4.43 10.54 5.76
C TRP A 122 5.94 10.36 5.60
N LYS A 123 6.38 10.00 4.39
CA LYS A 123 7.81 9.81 4.08
C LYS A 123 8.59 11.13 4.12
N ALA A 124 7.96 12.23 3.76
CA ALA A 124 8.62 13.55 3.78
C ALA A 124 8.95 14.02 5.19
N GLY A 125 8.24 13.52 6.20
CA GLY A 125 8.43 13.94 7.58
C GLY A 125 7.86 15.32 7.86
N GLY A 126 8.34 15.92 8.95
CA GLY A 126 7.87 17.23 9.38
C GLY A 126 6.68 17.15 10.34
N PRO A 127 6.17 18.33 10.80
CA PRO A 127 5.19 18.37 11.87
C PRO A 127 3.86 17.68 11.56
N MET A 128 3.49 17.58 10.29
CA MET A 128 2.20 16.99 9.89
C MET A 128 2.31 15.54 9.43
N ALA A 129 3.50 14.97 9.40
CA ALA A 129 3.72 13.62 8.89
C ALA A 129 2.95 12.56 9.69
N GLU A 130 2.87 12.70 11.01
CA GLU A 130 2.17 11.76 11.89
C GLU A 130 0.67 11.68 11.59
N TYR A 131 0.08 12.70 10.99
CA TYR A 131 -1.34 12.73 10.64
C TYR A 131 -1.64 12.18 9.25
N ALA A 132 -0.61 11.93 8.44
CA ALA A 132 -0.80 11.44 7.08
C ALA A 132 -1.59 10.12 7.02
N PRO A 133 -1.34 9.13 7.91
CA PRO A 133 -2.12 7.88 7.89
C PRO A 133 -3.60 8.04 8.21
N MET A 134 -4.03 9.19 8.71
CA MET A 134 -5.44 9.45 9.05
C MET A 134 -6.33 9.64 7.81
N GLY A 135 -5.73 9.69 6.61
CA GLY A 135 -6.49 9.90 5.37
C GLY A 135 -7.51 8.82 5.07
N LEU A 136 -7.22 7.58 5.43
CA LEU A 136 -8.14 6.46 5.18
C LEU A 136 -9.45 6.60 5.97
N ILE A 137 -9.38 6.98 7.24
CA ILE A 137 -10.59 7.10 8.07
C ILE A 137 -11.53 8.18 7.50
N ARG A 138 -10.99 9.22 6.90
CA ARG A 138 -11.80 10.27 6.25
C ARG A 138 -12.54 9.71 5.05
N ILE A 139 -11.88 8.90 4.23
CA ILE A 139 -12.51 8.25 3.07
C ILE A 139 -13.64 7.32 3.52
N LEU A 140 -13.40 6.53 4.56
CA LEU A 140 -14.37 5.55 5.04
C LEU A 140 -15.61 6.19 5.67
N ASN A 141 -15.48 7.42 6.17
CA ASN A 141 -16.57 8.15 6.81
C ASN A 141 -17.35 9.06 5.85
N ASP A 142 -16.84 9.24 4.64
CA ASP A 142 -17.57 9.93 3.58
C ASP A 142 -18.66 9.01 3.03
#